data_f1625621fda971abc1e443d7e4a7204a
#
_entry.id   f1625621fda971abc1e443d7e4a7204a
#
_cell.length_a   1.000
_cell.length_b   1.000
_cell.length_c   1.000
_cell.angle_alpha   90.00
_cell.angle_beta   90.00
_cell.angle_gamma   90.00
#
_symmetry.space_group_name_H-M   'P 1'
#
loop_
_entity.id
_entity.type
_entity.pdbx_description
1 polymer ?
#
loop_
_entity_poly.entity_id
_entity_poly.type
_entity_poly.pdbx_seq_one_letter_code
_entity_poly.pdbx_strand_id
1 'polypeptide(L)'
;MFCDDEKCKGRYVGSRVIDSRQSADKLSIRRRRECTECGKRFTTHERLEEFELIVIKKDGSTQEYDKSKIVSGMLRACEKRPVSINQIENIVFLIEKNLIDSGKREVTTTDIGDSVIRHLYEIDQVAYIRFASVYRLSLIHN
;
A
#
# COMPACT_ATOMS: atom_id res chain seq x y z
N MET A 1 5.84 -19.82 -17.93
CA MET A 1 4.44 -19.76 -17.48
C MET A 1 3.81 -21.13 -17.59
N PHE A 2 2.98 -21.51 -16.63
CA PHE A 2 2.30 -22.81 -16.64
C PHE A 2 0.95 -22.69 -17.35
N CYS A 3 0.69 -23.60 -18.30
CA CYS A 3 -0.62 -23.77 -18.91
C CYS A 3 -1.44 -24.74 -18.07
N ASP A 4 -2.70 -24.44 -17.85
CA ASP A 4 -3.63 -25.28 -17.05
C ASP A 4 -4.36 -26.34 -17.87
N ASP A 5 -4.08 -26.46 -19.16
CA ASP A 5 -4.62 -27.53 -20.01
C ASP A 5 -4.03 -28.89 -19.62
N GLU A 6 -4.83 -29.94 -19.68
CA GLU A 6 -4.40 -31.29 -19.32
C GLU A 6 -3.18 -31.78 -20.11
N LYS A 7 -3.02 -31.34 -21.37
CA LYS A 7 -1.89 -31.67 -22.20
C LYS A 7 -0.57 -31.04 -21.75
N CYS A 8 -0.66 -29.91 -21.09
CA CYS A 8 0.48 -29.13 -20.65
C CYS A 8 0.64 -29.06 -19.13
N LYS A 9 -0.29 -29.64 -18.38
CA LYS A 9 -0.35 -29.59 -16.93
C LYS A 9 0.98 -29.95 -16.26
N GLY A 10 1.47 -29.06 -15.43
CA GLY A 10 2.70 -29.28 -14.69
C GLY A 10 3.99 -28.96 -15.45
N ARG A 11 3.90 -28.57 -16.71
CA ARG A 11 5.07 -28.18 -17.51
C ARG A 11 5.13 -26.67 -17.72
N TYR A 12 6.32 -26.13 -17.67
CA TYR A 12 6.56 -24.76 -18.08
C TYR A 12 6.52 -24.69 -19.60
N VAL A 13 5.58 -23.93 -20.14
CA VAL A 13 5.39 -23.79 -21.59
C VAL A 13 5.43 -22.32 -22.00
N GLY A 14 5.84 -22.08 -23.24
CA GLY A 14 5.81 -20.74 -23.82
C GLY A 14 4.37 -20.32 -24.13
N SER A 15 4.16 -19.01 -24.16
CA SER A 15 2.91 -18.42 -24.60
C SER A 15 3.20 -17.19 -25.45
N ARG A 16 2.29 -16.89 -26.36
CA ARG A 16 2.35 -15.65 -27.15
C ARG A 16 1.18 -14.74 -26.77
N VAL A 17 1.42 -13.44 -26.84
CA VAL A 17 0.38 -12.45 -26.59
C VAL A 17 -0.41 -12.22 -27.87
N ILE A 18 -1.72 -12.39 -27.79
CA ILE A 18 -2.65 -12.18 -28.91
C ILE A 18 -3.20 -10.75 -28.86
N ASP A 19 -3.56 -10.28 -27.68
CA ASP A 19 -4.17 -8.96 -27.44
C ASP A 19 -3.71 -8.41 -26.11
N SER A 20 -3.58 -7.08 -26.02
CA SER A 20 -3.22 -6.36 -24.80
C SER A 20 -4.13 -5.15 -24.66
N ARG A 21 -4.76 -4.99 -23.49
CA ARG A 21 -5.60 -3.84 -23.18
C ARG A 21 -5.27 -3.30 -21.79
N GLN A 22 -5.24 -1.99 -21.70
CA GLN A 22 -5.11 -1.32 -20.41
C GLN A 22 -6.42 -1.41 -19.66
N SER A 23 -6.35 -1.66 -18.34
CA SER A 23 -7.54 -1.65 -17.48
C SER A 23 -8.15 -0.23 -17.38
N ALA A 24 -9.41 -0.15 -16.98
CA ALA A 24 -10.12 1.11 -16.83
C ALA A 24 -9.44 2.06 -15.82
N ASP A 25 -8.82 1.51 -14.78
CA ASP A 25 -8.06 2.25 -13.76
C ASP A 25 -6.65 2.65 -14.22
N LYS A 26 -6.22 2.19 -15.40
CA LYS A 26 -4.87 2.41 -15.95
C LYS A 26 -3.71 1.84 -15.12
N LEU A 27 -4.01 1.03 -14.10
CA LEU A 27 -3.02 0.48 -13.18
C LEU A 27 -2.59 -0.94 -13.54
N SER A 28 -3.28 -1.59 -14.47
CA SER A 28 -2.94 -2.94 -14.92
C SER A 28 -3.11 -3.10 -16.42
N ILE A 29 -2.47 -4.12 -16.95
CA ILE A 29 -2.59 -4.51 -18.35
C ILE A 29 -3.20 -5.91 -18.40
N ARG A 30 -4.32 -6.05 -19.11
CA ARG A 30 -4.91 -7.34 -19.41
C ARG A 30 -4.33 -7.86 -20.71
N ARG A 31 -3.75 -9.07 -20.66
CA ARG A 31 -3.19 -9.72 -21.84
C ARG A 31 -3.93 -11.00 -22.13
N ARG A 32 -4.38 -11.15 -23.38
CA ARG A 32 -4.89 -12.42 -23.88
C ARG A 32 -3.70 -13.18 -24.46
N ARG A 33 -3.49 -14.40 -23.98
CA ARG A 33 -2.37 -15.24 -24.36
C ARG A 33 -2.85 -16.57 -24.94
N GLU A 34 -2.01 -17.16 -25.77
CA GLU A 34 -2.22 -18.47 -26.35
C GLU A 34 -1.01 -19.35 -26.07
N CYS A 35 -1.23 -20.55 -25.54
CA CYS A 35 -0.17 -21.53 -25.33
C CYS A 35 0.43 -21.94 -26.67
N THR A 36 1.75 -21.92 -26.77
CA THR A 36 2.45 -22.31 -28.01
C THR A 36 2.41 -23.80 -28.29
N GLU A 37 2.13 -24.63 -27.27
CA GLU A 37 2.08 -26.09 -27.44
C GLU A 37 0.67 -26.63 -27.70
N CYS A 38 -0.32 -26.21 -26.90
CA CYS A 38 -1.68 -26.75 -27.03
C CYS A 38 -2.69 -25.79 -27.65
N GLY A 39 -2.33 -24.53 -27.86
CA GLY A 39 -3.21 -23.53 -28.45
C GLY A 39 -4.31 -23.01 -27.53
N LYS A 40 -4.33 -23.43 -26.25
CA LYS A 40 -5.31 -22.92 -25.28
C LYS A 40 -5.10 -21.43 -25.06
N ARG A 41 -6.18 -20.68 -25.06
CA ARG A 41 -6.19 -19.26 -24.77
C ARG A 41 -6.51 -19.00 -23.31
N PHE A 42 -5.77 -18.12 -22.69
CA PHE A 42 -5.97 -17.71 -21.30
C PHE A 42 -5.67 -16.22 -21.14
N THR A 43 -6.18 -15.64 -20.05
CA THR A 43 -6.01 -14.22 -19.75
C THR A 43 -5.05 -14.08 -18.58
N THR A 44 -4.10 -13.16 -18.71
CA THR A 44 -3.20 -12.77 -17.63
C THR A 44 -3.35 -11.28 -17.37
N HIS A 45 -3.05 -10.88 -16.14
CA HIS A 45 -3.00 -9.49 -15.74
C HIS A 45 -1.58 -9.15 -15.29
N GLU A 46 -1.06 -8.07 -15.83
CA GLU A 46 0.20 -7.51 -15.41
C GLU A 46 -0.09 -6.30 -14.53
N ARG A 47 0.37 -6.34 -13.29
CA ARG A 47 0.20 -5.28 -12.31
C ARG A 47 1.56 -4.96 -11.71
N LEU A 48 1.70 -3.74 -11.23
CA LEU A 48 2.85 -3.45 -10.37
C LEU A 48 2.78 -4.35 -9.14
N GLU A 49 3.92 -4.92 -8.78
CA GLU A 49 4.04 -5.70 -7.56
C GLU A 49 3.64 -4.81 -6.37
N GLU A 50 2.69 -5.29 -5.57
CA GLU A 50 2.32 -4.57 -4.36
C GLU A 50 3.51 -4.54 -3.41
N PHE A 51 3.84 -3.34 -2.99
CA PHE A 51 4.92 -3.14 -2.03
C PHE A 51 4.44 -3.57 -0.65
N GLU A 52 4.92 -4.71 -0.19
CA GLU A 52 4.64 -5.18 1.16
C GLU A 52 5.54 -4.43 2.15
N LEU A 53 4.94 -3.56 2.92
CA LEU A 53 5.61 -2.84 3.98
C LEU A 53 5.26 -3.48 5.32
N ILE A 54 6.29 -3.83 6.09
CA ILE A 54 6.15 -4.43 7.41
C ILE A 54 6.42 -3.37 8.47
N VAL A 55 5.51 -3.26 9.43
CA VAL A 55 5.62 -2.34 10.55
C VAL A 55 6.17 -3.08 11.76
N ILE A 56 7.26 -2.57 12.32
CA ILE A 56 7.87 -3.08 13.54
C ILE A 56 7.35 -2.26 14.73
N LYS A 57 6.68 -2.95 15.65
CA LYS A 57 6.20 -2.35 16.88
C LYS A 57 7.32 -2.22 17.91
N LYS A 58 7.11 -1.43 18.95
CA LYS A 58 8.07 -1.23 20.04
C LYS A 58 8.46 -2.50 20.78
N ASP A 59 7.53 -3.43 20.92
CA ASP A 59 7.80 -4.73 21.55
C ASP A 59 8.58 -5.70 20.66
N GLY A 60 8.95 -5.28 19.45
CA GLY A 60 9.64 -6.09 18.46
C GLY A 60 8.71 -6.93 17.60
N SER A 61 7.42 -6.96 17.86
CA SER A 61 6.46 -7.67 17.01
C SER A 61 6.29 -6.95 15.67
N THR A 62 5.95 -7.71 14.64
CA THR A 62 5.75 -7.20 13.29
C THR A 62 4.30 -7.38 12.85
N GLN A 63 3.83 -6.48 12.01
CA GLN A 63 2.53 -6.59 11.35
C GLN A 63 2.59 -5.95 9.97
N GLU A 64 1.67 -6.32 9.10
CA GLU A 64 1.53 -5.65 7.81
C GLU A 64 1.11 -4.19 7.98
N TYR A 65 1.63 -3.34 7.12
CA TYR A 65 1.22 -1.95 7.06
C TYR A 65 -0.27 -1.86 6.71
N ASP A 66 -1.02 -1.12 7.52
CA ASP A 66 -2.45 -0.91 7.34
C ASP A 66 -2.74 0.60 7.27
N LYS A 67 -3.00 1.06 6.07
CA LYS A 67 -3.35 2.46 5.77
C LYS A 67 -4.55 2.93 6.60
N SER A 68 -5.54 2.06 6.83
CA SER A 68 -6.76 2.42 7.54
C SER A 68 -6.49 2.87 8.98
N LYS A 69 -5.47 2.33 9.62
CA LYS A 69 -5.09 2.71 11.00
C LYS A 69 -4.57 4.14 11.05
N ILE A 70 -3.76 4.54 10.08
CA ILE A 70 -3.24 5.92 9.99
C ILE A 70 -4.39 6.88 9.70
N VAL A 71 -5.23 6.57 8.73
CA VAL A 71 -6.38 7.40 8.37
C VAL A 71 -7.32 7.57 9.56
N SER A 72 -7.65 6.50 10.29
CA SER A 72 -8.50 6.56 11.48
C SER A 72 -7.90 7.44 12.58
N GLY A 73 -6.61 7.32 12.84
CA GLY A 73 -5.91 8.14 13.82
C GLY A 73 -5.92 9.62 13.45
N MET A 74 -5.71 9.93 12.19
CA MET A 74 -5.75 11.30 11.68
C MET A 74 -7.16 11.88 11.71
N LEU A 75 -8.18 11.10 11.35
CA LEU A 75 -9.59 11.53 11.42
C LEU A 75 -9.99 11.89 12.84
N ARG A 76 -9.59 11.10 13.83
CA ARG A 76 -9.85 11.40 15.27
C ARG A 76 -9.17 12.69 15.70
N ALA A 77 -7.92 12.90 15.30
CA ALA A 77 -7.17 14.11 15.62
C ALA A 77 -7.78 15.35 14.97
N CYS A 78 -8.33 15.20 13.77
CA CYS A 78 -8.93 16.30 13.00
C CYS A 78 -10.43 16.49 13.26
N GLU A 79 -11.01 15.76 14.22
CA GLU A 79 -12.43 15.88 14.56
C GLU A 79 -12.79 17.31 14.94
N LYS A 80 -13.87 17.85 14.32
CA LYS A 80 -14.33 19.24 14.47
C LYS A 80 -13.29 20.30 14.06
N ARG A 81 -12.33 19.92 13.24
CA ARG A 81 -11.36 20.86 12.66
C ARG A 81 -11.62 21.02 11.16
N PRO A 82 -11.24 22.16 10.56
CA PRO A 82 -11.45 22.42 9.14
C PRO A 82 -10.42 21.68 8.27
N VAL A 83 -10.29 20.38 8.49
CA VAL A 83 -9.42 19.50 7.71
C VAL A 83 -10.30 18.51 6.95
N SER A 84 -10.20 18.53 5.63
CA SER A 84 -10.99 17.63 4.77
C SER A 84 -10.39 16.23 4.71
N ILE A 85 -11.24 15.26 4.37
CA ILE A 85 -10.80 13.87 4.12
C ILE A 85 -9.76 13.84 3.00
N ASN A 86 -9.93 14.67 1.98
CA ASN A 86 -8.96 14.75 0.87
C ASN A 86 -7.58 15.20 1.34
N GLN A 87 -7.49 16.13 2.27
CA GLN A 87 -6.21 16.54 2.85
C GLN A 87 -5.54 15.41 3.61
N ILE A 88 -6.33 14.64 4.37
CA ILE A 88 -5.83 13.47 5.10
C ILE A 88 -5.32 12.40 4.13
N GLU A 89 -6.08 12.10 3.10
CA GLU A 89 -5.68 11.12 2.07
C GLU A 89 -4.41 11.55 1.34
N ASN A 90 -4.26 12.83 1.03
CA ASN A 90 -3.05 13.37 0.42
C ASN A 90 -1.83 13.21 1.33
N ILE A 91 -1.99 13.45 2.61
CA ILE A 91 -0.90 13.28 3.59
C ILE A 91 -0.50 11.81 3.67
N VAL A 92 -1.46 10.90 3.76
CA VAL A 92 -1.19 9.47 3.80
C VAL A 92 -0.49 9.02 2.52
N PHE A 93 -0.92 9.51 1.37
CA PHE A 93 -0.27 9.25 0.09
C PHE A 93 1.20 9.70 0.09
N LEU A 94 1.49 10.90 0.59
CA LEU A 94 2.85 11.43 0.68
C LEU A 94 3.72 10.59 1.64
N ILE A 95 3.16 10.16 2.76
CA ILE A 95 3.86 9.29 3.71
C ILE A 95 4.20 7.96 3.05
N GLU A 96 3.24 7.32 2.40
CA GLU A 96 3.45 6.05 1.69
C GLU A 96 4.50 6.19 0.59
N LYS A 97 4.43 7.27 -0.18
CA LYS A 97 5.39 7.54 -1.23
C LYS A 97 6.81 7.66 -0.68
N ASN A 98 6.98 8.40 0.41
CA ASN A 98 8.29 8.55 1.05
C ASN A 98 8.83 7.21 1.58
N LEU A 99 7.97 6.37 2.14
CA LEU A 99 8.36 5.05 2.61
C LEU A 99 8.78 4.14 1.46
N ILE A 100 8.07 4.16 0.36
CA ILE A 100 8.40 3.39 -0.85
C ILE A 100 9.72 3.89 -1.46
N ASP A 101 9.88 5.21 -1.59
CA ASP A 101 11.07 5.82 -2.17
C ASP A 101 12.32 5.58 -1.33
N SER A 102 12.16 5.34 -0.02
CA SER A 102 13.29 4.99 0.86
C SER A 102 13.88 3.62 0.57
N GLY A 103 13.18 2.76 -0.17
CA GLY A 103 13.59 1.40 -0.49
C GLY A 103 13.57 0.42 0.66
N LYS A 104 13.13 0.84 1.84
CA LYS A 104 13.03 -0.02 3.02
C LYS A 104 11.73 -0.81 2.99
N ARG A 105 11.80 -2.09 3.30
CA ARG A 105 10.62 -2.95 3.45
C ARG A 105 10.08 -2.98 4.87
N GLU A 106 10.84 -2.50 5.82
CA GLU A 106 10.49 -2.44 7.24
C GLU A 106 10.53 -0.99 7.73
N VAL A 107 9.54 -0.62 8.51
CA VAL A 107 9.43 0.71 9.11
C VAL A 107 8.94 0.55 10.54
N THR A 108 9.40 1.40 11.44
CA THR A 108 8.95 1.39 12.84
C THR A 108 7.67 2.22 12.98
N THR A 109 6.87 1.89 13.99
CA THR A 109 5.70 2.72 14.35
C THR A 109 6.11 4.14 14.70
N THR A 110 7.31 4.32 15.25
CA THR A 110 7.88 5.64 15.56
C THR A 110 8.11 6.46 14.30
N ASP A 111 8.68 5.88 13.26
CA ASP A 111 8.92 6.57 11.98
C ASP A 111 7.62 7.03 11.34
N ILE A 112 6.59 6.19 11.35
CA ILE A 112 5.27 6.53 10.82
C ILE A 112 4.64 7.65 11.64
N GLY A 113 4.65 7.54 12.96
CA GLY A 113 4.10 8.55 13.87
C GLY A 113 4.76 9.90 13.70
N ASP A 114 6.07 9.94 13.61
CA ASP A 114 6.83 11.18 13.39
C ASP A 114 6.49 11.83 12.04
N SER A 115 6.29 11.02 11.02
CA SER A 115 5.87 11.52 9.69
C SER A 115 4.48 12.13 9.74
N VAL A 116 3.53 11.48 10.41
CA VAL A 116 2.17 12.01 10.60
C VAL A 116 2.20 13.32 11.36
N ILE A 117 2.95 13.40 12.45
CA ILE A 117 3.08 14.60 13.29
C ILE A 117 3.61 15.78 12.47
N ARG A 118 4.64 15.58 11.67
CA ARG A 118 5.20 16.65 10.82
C ARG A 118 4.17 17.21 9.84
N HIS A 119 3.41 16.34 9.20
CA HIS A 119 2.38 16.78 8.24
C HIS A 119 1.21 17.48 8.94
N LEU A 120 0.75 16.98 10.09
CA LEU A 120 -0.32 17.61 10.85
C LEU A 120 0.08 19.00 11.37
N TYR A 121 1.32 19.18 11.78
CA TYR A 121 1.84 20.47 12.21
C TYR A 121 1.64 21.56 11.14
N GLU A 122 1.82 21.21 9.89
CA GLU A 122 1.69 22.15 8.77
C GLU A 122 0.25 22.52 8.43
N ILE A 123 -0.72 21.62 8.71
CA ILE A 123 -2.11 21.84 8.29
C ILE A 123 -3.04 22.31 9.41
N ASP A 124 -2.86 21.84 10.64
CA ASP A 124 -3.69 22.22 11.79
C ASP A 124 -2.99 21.94 13.10
N GLN A 125 -2.74 23.00 13.88
CA GLN A 125 -2.01 22.88 15.14
C GLN A 125 -2.78 22.13 16.22
N VAL A 126 -4.12 22.23 16.25
CA VAL A 126 -4.95 21.51 17.22
C VAL A 126 -4.91 20.01 16.94
N ALA A 127 -5.05 19.61 15.67
CA ALA A 127 -4.93 18.23 15.26
C ALA A 127 -3.54 17.66 15.57
N TYR A 128 -2.51 18.45 15.33
CA TYR A 128 -1.13 18.13 15.69
C TYR A 128 -1.00 17.82 17.20
N ILE A 129 -1.48 18.71 18.06
CA ILE A 129 -1.39 18.52 19.52
C ILE A 129 -2.14 17.29 19.97
N ARG A 130 -3.35 17.08 19.45
CA ARG A 130 -4.16 15.90 19.77
C ARG A 130 -3.47 14.61 19.38
N PHE A 131 -2.97 14.53 18.17
CA PHE A 131 -2.28 13.33 17.69
C PHE A 131 -0.98 13.10 18.46
N ALA A 132 -0.17 14.12 18.66
CA ALA A 132 1.08 14.01 19.39
C ALA A 132 0.87 13.58 20.84
N SER A 133 -0.19 14.05 21.51
CA SER A 133 -0.52 13.64 22.88
C SER A 133 -0.87 12.18 22.99
N VAL A 134 -1.72 11.67 22.10
CA VAL A 134 -2.08 10.23 22.05
C VAL A 134 -0.87 9.38 21.69
N TYR A 135 -0.10 9.82 20.73
CA TYR A 135 1.10 9.12 20.28
C TYR A 135 2.14 9.01 21.41
N ARG A 136 2.42 10.08 22.13
CA ARG A 136 3.35 10.07 23.28
C ARG A 136 2.87 9.18 24.41
N LEU A 137 1.58 9.20 24.73
CA LEU A 137 1.00 8.31 25.73
C LEU A 137 1.16 6.84 25.33
N SER A 138 0.93 6.52 24.08
CA SER A 138 1.18 5.18 23.53
C SER A 138 2.66 4.76 23.67
N LEU A 139 3.58 5.69 23.51
CA LEU A 139 5.01 5.44 23.70
C LEU A 139 5.38 5.14 25.16
N ILE A 140 4.71 5.77 26.11
CA ILE A 140 4.99 5.59 27.54
C ILE A 140 4.40 4.28 28.07
N HIS A 141 3.23 3.87 27.59
CA HIS A 141 2.52 2.67 28.03
C HIS A 141 2.96 1.37 27.36
N ASN A 142 3.77 1.45 26.33
CA ASN A 142 4.38 0.31 25.68
C ASN A 142 5.84 0.21 26.07
#